data_631f238ee81d1af1ac735def68617907
#
_entry.id   631f238ee81d1af1ac735def68617907
#
_cell.length_a   1.000
_cell.length_b   1.000
_cell.length_c   1.000
_cell.angle_alpha   90.00
_cell.angle_beta   90.00
_cell.angle_gamma   90.00
#
_symmetry.space_group_name_H-M   'P 1'
#
loop_
_entity.id
_entity.type
_entity.pdbx_description
1 polymer ?
#
loop_
_entity_poly.entity_id
_entity_poly.type
_entity_poly.pdbx_seq_one_letter_code
_entity_poly.pdbx_strand_id
1 'polypeptide(L)'
;AGAQFYRVWLANNRVELDELKSGRHVPHTVAGYDRMLRTFGYSREDIERIIAPMCIGSTEPVGSMGNDIPLAVLSEHPQLLFNYFRQQFAQVTNPPIDPLREDLVMSLTEYIGAVGSNILIPNEAHCKMVRLAHPILTNTQLDILCNIRYKGFKSVKLPMLFEVSQGCEGLKTALDRLCMQAEQSVADGVNYIILSDKDVDETHAPIPSLLAVSAVHHHLISAQKRVQTALVVETGEMREVMHAALLLGYGASAINPYMSFAILQDLVDRQEIPVSYTHLRAHETLANL
;
A
#
# COMPACT_ATOMS: atom_id res chain seq x y z
N ALA A 1 -21.36 -29.27 13.68
CA ALA A 1 -20.42 -29.95 12.76
C ALA A 1 -19.73 -28.94 11.82
N GLY A 2 -20.47 -27.97 11.21
CA GLY A 2 -19.89 -27.04 10.22
C GLY A 2 -18.75 -26.14 10.74
N ALA A 3 -18.89 -25.56 11.93
CA ALA A 3 -17.89 -24.64 12.50
C ALA A 3 -16.52 -25.29 12.76
N GLN A 4 -16.49 -26.59 12.97
CA GLN A 4 -15.25 -27.32 13.23
C GLN A 4 -14.44 -27.53 11.93
N PHE A 5 -15.09 -27.71 10.80
CA PHE A 5 -14.43 -27.82 9.48
C PHE A 5 -13.74 -26.51 9.08
N TYR A 6 -14.41 -25.38 9.22
CA TYR A 6 -13.82 -24.07 8.88
C TYR A 6 -12.57 -23.75 9.71
N ARG A 7 -12.56 -24.07 11.01
CA ARG A 7 -11.37 -23.91 11.85
C ARG A 7 -10.18 -24.75 11.37
N VAL A 8 -10.44 -25.99 10.96
CA VAL A 8 -9.40 -26.89 10.41
C VAL A 8 -8.87 -26.33 9.08
N TRP A 9 -9.74 -25.89 8.19
CA TRP A 9 -9.33 -25.28 6.93
C TRP A 9 -8.45 -24.04 7.14
N LEU A 10 -8.86 -23.13 8.02
CA LEU A 10 -8.07 -21.95 8.36
C LEU A 10 -6.71 -22.34 8.96
N ALA A 11 -6.70 -23.25 9.93
CA ALA A 11 -5.46 -23.69 10.57
C ALA A 11 -4.46 -24.33 9.58
N ASN A 12 -4.96 -25.08 8.59
CA ASN A 12 -4.12 -25.78 7.63
C ASN A 12 -3.63 -24.89 6.48
N ASN A 13 -4.37 -23.86 6.11
CA ASN A 13 -4.14 -23.10 4.87
C ASN A 13 -3.70 -21.65 5.08
N ARG A 14 -4.13 -21.02 6.18
CA ARG A 14 -3.69 -19.66 6.53
C ARG A 14 -2.18 -19.66 6.82
N VAL A 15 -1.54 -18.59 6.41
CA VAL A 15 -0.11 -18.35 6.64
C VAL A 15 0.05 -16.95 7.24
N GLU A 16 0.74 -16.84 8.36
CA GLU A 16 1.14 -15.53 8.90
C GLU A 16 2.37 -15.05 8.12
N LEU A 17 2.33 -13.79 7.65
CA LEU A 17 3.45 -13.24 6.88
C LEU A 17 4.76 -13.29 7.68
N ASP A 18 4.70 -12.98 8.97
CA ASP A 18 5.86 -12.92 9.85
C ASP A 18 6.46 -14.30 10.17
N GLU A 19 5.71 -15.39 9.94
CA GLU A 19 6.22 -16.76 10.03
C GLU A 19 7.02 -17.17 8.80
N LEU A 20 6.83 -16.46 7.67
CA LEU A 20 7.59 -16.66 6.46
C LEU A 20 8.96 -15.99 6.62
N LYS A 21 9.97 -16.78 6.92
CA LYS A 21 11.33 -16.27 7.12
C LYS A 21 11.86 -15.62 5.86
N SER A 22 12.19 -14.33 5.93
CA SER A 22 13.10 -13.72 4.98
C SER A 22 14.53 -14.20 5.30
N GLY A 23 15.23 -14.70 4.31
CA GLY A 23 16.66 -14.97 4.43
C GLY A 23 17.51 -13.68 4.50
N ARG A 24 16.90 -12.50 4.34
CA ARG A 24 17.58 -11.22 4.19
C ARG A 24 16.76 -10.09 4.80
N HIS A 25 17.40 -9.28 5.63
CA HIS A 25 16.88 -7.97 6.01
C HIS A 25 17.06 -6.98 4.85
N VAL A 26 15.99 -6.32 4.43
CA VAL A 26 16.02 -5.28 3.39
C VAL A 26 16.04 -3.91 4.08
N PRO A 27 17.13 -3.14 3.94
CA PRO A 27 17.24 -1.84 4.59
C PRO A 27 16.23 -0.83 4.00
N HIS A 28 15.92 0.20 4.78
CA HIS A 28 15.06 1.31 4.35
C HIS A 28 15.85 2.41 3.62
N THR A 29 16.84 2.03 2.80
CA THR A 29 17.64 2.97 2.00
C THR A 29 17.21 2.93 0.54
N VAL A 30 17.28 4.09 -0.12
CA VAL A 30 16.93 4.24 -1.53
C VAL A 30 18.10 4.86 -2.28
N ALA A 31 18.49 4.24 -3.41
CA ALA A 31 19.51 4.80 -4.26
C ALA A 31 19.06 6.12 -4.89
N GLY A 32 19.93 7.14 -4.88
CA GLY A 32 19.57 8.46 -5.41
C GLY A 32 18.52 9.17 -4.56
N TYR A 33 18.59 9.07 -3.25
CA TYR A 33 17.62 9.60 -2.28
C TYR A 33 17.16 11.03 -2.57
N ASP A 34 18.09 11.97 -2.79
CA ASP A 34 17.75 13.38 -3.09
C ASP A 34 16.99 13.53 -4.42
N ARG A 35 17.28 12.68 -5.39
CA ARG A 35 16.54 12.66 -6.66
C ARG A 35 15.14 12.15 -6.44
N MET A 36 14.99 11.08 -5.67
CA MET A 36 13.69 10.48 -5.35
C MET A 36 12.80 11.43 -4.55
N LEU A 37 13.34 12.18 -3.58
CA LEU A 37 12.61 13.23 -2.87
C LEU A 37 12.03 14.26 -3.85
N ARG A 38 12.81 14.70 -4.82
CA ARG A 38 12.35 15.65 -5.85
C ARG A 38 11.34 15.04 -6.80
N THR A 39 11.55 13.81 -7.23
CA THR A 39 10.64 13.10 -8.14
C THR A 39 9.24 12.96 -7.55
N PHE A 40 9.15 12.60 -6.27
CA PHE A 40 7.88 12.50 -5.58
C PHE A 40 7.42 13.81 -4.92
N GLY A 41 8.17 14.90 -5.11
CA GLY A 41 7.80 16.23 -4.64
C GLY A 41 7.71 16.33 -3.12
N TYR A 42 8.59 15.64 -2.38
CA TYR A 42 8.69 15.82 -0.93
C TYR A 42 9.24 17.18 -0.57
N SER A 43 8.50 17.92 0.23
CA SER A 43 8.93 19.18 0.80
C SER A 43 9.57 18.98 2.17
N ARG A 44 10.32 19.96 2.62
CA ARG A 44 10.84 19.99 3.99
C ARG A 44 9.69 20.00 5.02
N GLU A 45 8.60 20.65 4.68
CA GLU A 45 7.41 20.71 5.52
C GLU A 45 6.74 19.33 5.68
N ASP A 46 6.66 18.52 4.62
CA ASP A 46 6.16 17.15 4.70
C ASP A 46 7.00 16.32 5.69
N ILE A 47 8.32 16.50 5.65
CA ILE A 47 9.23 15.75 6.52
C ILE A 47 9.09 16.19 7.98
N GLU A 48 9.18 17.50 8.24
CA GLU A 48 9.23 18.06 9.59
C GLU A 48 7.87 18.09 10.30
N ARG A 49 6.76 18.24 9.54
CA ARG A 49 5.42 18.41 10.13
C ARG A 49 4.49 17.21 10.00
N ILE A 50 4.80 16.28 9.11
CA ILE A 50 3.96 15.11 8.87
C ILE A 50 4.72 13.83 9.26
N ILE A 51 5.80 13.51 8.54
CA ILE A 51 6.46 12.20 8.67
C ILE A 51 7.17 12.05 10.02
N ALA A 52 7.99 13.03 10.42
CA ALA A 52 8.71 12.98 11.69
C ALA A 52 7.77 12.95 12.91
N PRO A 53 6.73 13.80 13.03
CA PRO A 53 5.78 13.73 14.13
C PRO A 53 5.00 12.42 14.20
N MET A 54 4.58 11.83 13.08
CA MET A 54 3.95 10.51 13.07
C MET A 54 4.85 9.44 13.67
N CYS A 55 6.14 9.46 13.33
CA CYS A 55 7.11 8.52 13.88
C CYS A 55 7.33 8.73 15.38
N ILE A 56 7.53 9.98 15.81
CA ILE A 56 7.84 10.31 17.21
C ILE A 56 6.62 10.09 18.12
N GLY A 57 5.45 10.54 17.67
CA GLY A 57 4.22 10.53 18.45
C GLY A 57 3.44 9.22 18.38
N SER A 58 3.69 8.39 17.38
CA SER A 58 2.83 7.23 17.04
C SER A 58 1.35 7.61 16.94
N THR A 59 1.10 8.80 16.39
CA THR A 59 -0.23 9.38 16.20
C THR A 59 -0.25 10.18 14.90
N GLU A 60 -1.43 10.37 14.34
CA GLU A 60 -1.59 11.28 13.21
C GLU A 60 -1.09 12.69 13.59
N PRO A 61 -0.35 13.38 12.68
CA PRO A 61 0.17 14.71 12.98
C PRO A 61 -0.98 15.69 13.21
N VAL A 62 -0.91 16.41 14.33
CA VAL A 62 -1.93 17.40 14.70
C VAL A 62 -1.63 18.72 14.00
N GLY A 63 -2.59 19.20 13.22
CA GLY A 63 -2.55 20.53 12.59
C GLY A 63 -3.63 21.45 13.13
N SER A 64 -3.69 22.69 12.60
CA SER A 64 -4.79 23.60 12.88
C SER A 64 -6.10 23.10 12.26
N MET A 65 -7.23 23.40 12.92
CA MET A 65 -8.58 23.04 12.43
C MET A 65 -8.97 23.79 11.15
N GLY A 66 -8.33 24.88 10.82
CA GLY A 66 -8.53 25.66 9.60
C GLY A 66 -7.49 25.30 8.54
N ASN A 67 -7.93 25.26 7.31
CA ASN A 67 -7.04 25.06 6.19
C ASN A 67 -7.34 26.10 5.10
N ASP A 68 -6.48 27.09 4.98
CA ASP A 68 -6.58 28.17 3.98
C ASP A 68 -5.96 27.78 2.63
N ILE A 69 -5.45 26.55 2.50
CA ILE A 69 -4.89 26.05 1.24
C ILE A 69 -6.04 25.92 0.22
N PRO A 70 -5.93 26.55 -0.97
CA PRO A 70 -6.91 26.40 -2.02
C PRO A 70 -7.10 24.93 -2.40
N LEU A 71 -8.29 24.60 -2.91
CA LEU A 71 -8.56 23.26 -3.44
C LEU A 71 -7.54 22.91 -4.53
N ALA A 72 -7.05 21.68 -4.57
CA ALA A 72 -6.07 21.22 -5.54
C ALA A 72 -6.50 21.48 -6.99
N VAL A 73 -7.79 21.39 -7.30
CA VAL A 73 -8.36 21.67 -8.61
C VAL A 73 -8.20 23.13 -9.07
N LEU A 74 -7.96 24.05 -8.14
CA LEU A 74 -7.73 25.48 -8.42
C LEU A 74 -6.23 25.85 -8.46
N SER A 75 -5.34 24.88 -8.20
CA SER A 75 -3.90 25.10 -8.21
C SER A 75 -3.36 25.20 -9.64
N GLU A 76 -2.49 26.18 -9.89
CA GLU A 76 -1.71 26.28 -11.12
C GLU A 76 -0.46 25.39 -11.10
N HIS A 77 -0.11 24.86 -9.93
CA HIS A 77 1.02 23.93 -9.75
C HIS A 77 0.54 22.49 -9.74
N PRO A 78 1.36 21.53 -10.25
CA PRO A 78 1.06 20.12 -10.15
C PRO A 78 0.83 19.69 -8.70
N GLN A 79 -0.24 18.94 -8.47
CA GLN A 79 -0.62 18.43 -7.16
C GLN A 79 -0.58 16.90 -7.18
N LEU A 80 -0.29 16.29 -6.04
CA LEU A 80 -0.49 14.86 -5.87
C LEU A 80 -1.96 14.50 -6.09
N LEU A 81 -2.23 13.36 -6.73
CA LEU A 81 -3.60 12.94 -7.00
C LEU A 81 -4.42 12.82 -5.71
N PHE A 82 -3.81 12.47 -4.60
CA PHE A 82 -4.45 12.41 -3.29
C PHE A 82 -5.05 13.75 -2.83
N ASN A 83 -4.42 14.87 -3.18
CA ASN A 83 -4.85 16.20 -2.76
C ASN A 83 -6.20 16.63 -3.38
N TYR A 84 -6.66 15.94 -4.42
CA TYR A 84 -7.97 16.18 -5.01
C TYR A 84 -9.12 15.55 -4.21
N PHE A 85 -8.80 14.65 -3.27
CA PHE A 85 -9.76 14.02 -2.38
C PHE A 85 -9.77 14.78 -1.06
N ARG A 86 -10.89 15.44 -0.77
CA ARG A 86 -11.02 16.25 0.43
C ARG A 86 -12.39 16.02 1.08
N GLN A 87 -12.36 15.83 2.38
CA GLN A 87 -13.58 15.75 3.16
C GLN A 87 -14.35 17.08 3.09
N GLN A 88 -15.63 17.02 2.71
CA GLN A 88 -16.47 18.20 2.53
C GLN A 88 -17.41 18.47 3.71
N PHE A 89 -17.47 17.58 4.68
CA PHE A 89 -18.35 17.68 5.83
C PHE A 89 -17.64 17.17 7.10
N ALA A 90 -18.14 17.64 8.26
CA ALA A 90 -17.63 17.17 9.55
C ALA A 90 -18.06 15.73 9.80
N GLN A 91 -17.17 14.95 10.38
CA GLN A 91 -17.41 13.57 10.81
C GLN A 91 -17.21 13.44 12.32
N VAL A 92 -17.89 12.47 12.92
CA VAL A 92 -17.70 12.14 14.33
C VAL A 92 -16.34 11.48 14.51
N THR A 93 -15.50 12.01 15.40
CA THR A 93 -14.16 11.47 15.66
C THR A 93 -14.18 10.12 16.39
N ASN A 94 -15.22 9.90 17.23
CA ASN A 94 -15.45 8.65 17.96
C ASN A 94 -16.82 8.10 17.59
N PRO A 95 -16.96 7.35 16.48
CA PRO A 95 -18.25 6.76 16.12
C PRO A 95 -18.71 5.77 17.19
N PRO A 96 -20.02 5.68 17.49
CA PRO A 96 -20.54 4.76 18.49
C PRO A 96 -20.44 3.32 17.97
N ILE A 97 -19.48 2.58 18.51
CA ILE A 97 -19.27 1.16 18.24
C ILE A 97 -19.55 0.38 19.51
N ASP A 98 -20.34 -0.69 19.41
CA ASP A 98 -20.62 -1.54 20.56
C ASP A 98 -19.42 -2.44 20.89
N PRO A 99 -19.19 -2.79 22.17
CA PRO A 99 -18.04 -3.57 22.58
C PRO A 99 -17.92 -4.97 21.93
N LEU A 100 -19.02 -5.53 21.46
CA LEU A 100 -19.04 -6.86 20.83
C LEU A 100 -18.46 -6.85 19.41
N ARG A 101 -18.55 -5.71 18.72
CA ARG A 101 -18.05 -5.53 17.36
C ARG A 101 -16.76 -4.70 17.29
N GLU A 102 -16.33 -4.12 18.41
CA GLU A 102 -15.16 -3.26 18.47
C GLU A 102 -13.92 -3.95 17.90
N ASP A 103 -13.61 -5.16 18.35
CA ASP A 103 -12.47 -5.94 17.85
C ASP A 103 -12.48 -6.16 16.32
N LEU A 104 -13.66 -6.32 15.75
CA LEU A 104 -13.80 -6.52 14.30
C LEU A 104 -13.69 -5.20 13.53
N VAL A 105 -14.39 -4.16 14.00
CA VAL A 105 -14.48 -2.86 13.33
C VAL A 105 -13.17 -2.10 13.39
N MET A 106 -12.45 -2.23 14.51
CA MET A 106 -11.15 -1.56 14.73
C MET A 106 -9.95 -2.38 14.26
N SER A 107 -10.17 -3.60 13.76
CA SER A 107 -9.08 -4.44 13.28
C SER A 107 -8.55 -3.96 11.94
N LEU A 108 -7.22 -3.82 11.84
CA LEU A 108 -6.49 -3.59 10.59
C LEU A 108 -5.95 -4.89 9.96
N THR A 109 -6.32 -6.04 10.54
CA THR A 109 -5.90 -7.34 10.03
C THR A 109 -6.46 -7.56 8.63
N GLU A 110 -5.58 -7.88 7.69
CA GLU A 110 -5.92 -8.14 6.30
C GLU A 110 -5.57 -9.59 5.91
N TYR A 111 -6.39 -10.18 5.05
CA TYR A 111 -6.14 -11.50 4.46
C TYR A 111 -5.98 -11.34 2.96
N ILE A 112 -4.78 -11.54 2.46
CA ILE A 112 -4.45 -11.33 1.06
C ILE A 112 -4.20 -12.65 0.32
N GLY A 113 -4.68 -12.75 -0.91
CA GLY A 113 -4.52 -13.92 -1.76
C GLY A 113 -5.64 -14.06 -2.78
N ALA A 114 -5.69 -15.21 -3.42
CA ALA A 114 -6.74 -15.58 -4.35
C ALA A 114 -7.91 -16.22 -3.61
N VAL A 115 -9.09 -15.60 -3.65
CA VAL A 115 -10.31 -16.15 -3.01
C VAL A 115 -10.90 -17.32 -3.81
N GLY A 116 -10.40 -17.59 -5.01
CA GLY A 116 -10.95 -18.63 -5.88
C GLY A 116 -12.11 -18.16 -6.76
N SER A 117 -12.87 -19.11 -7.31
CA SER A 117 -13.85 -18.80 -8.36
C SER A 117 -15.25 -18.45 -7.86
N ASN A 118 -15.67 -18.98 -6.72
CA ASN A 118 -17.03 -18.80 -6.20
C ASN A 118 -17.05 -18.72 -4.67
N ILE A 119 -17.11 -17.49 -4.14
CA ILE A 119 -17.12 -17.22 -2.69
C ILE A 119 -18.43 -17.66 -2.00
N LEU A 120 -19.50 -17.91 -2.75
CA LEU A 120 -20.78 -18.34 -2.20
C LEU A 120 -20.79 -19.81 -1.83
N ILE A 121 -19.86 -20.59 -2.37
CA ILE A 121 -19.72 -22.02 -2.06
C ILE A 121 -18.46 -22.21 -1.20
N PRO A 122 -18.61 -22.50 0.10
CA PRO A 122 -17.47 -22.70 0.98
C PRO A 122 -16.52 -23.77 0.46
N ASN A 123 -15.23 -23.42 0.32
CA ASN A 123 -14.20 -24.32 -0.15
C ASN A 123 -12.92 -24.09 0.67
N GLU A 124 -12.20 -25.15 0.96
CA GLU A 124 -10.91 -25.09 1.67
C GLU A 124 -9.89 -24.18 0.97
N ALA A 125 -9.91 -24.13 -0.36
CA ALA A 125 -9.02 -23.27 -1.14
C ALA A 125 -9.17 -21.78 -0.82
N HIS A 126 -10.35 -21.32 -0.37
CA HIS A 126 -10.60 -19.94 0.04
C HIS A 126 -9.82 -19.54 1.30
N CYS A 127 -9.37 -20.51 2.08
CA CYS A 127 -8.58 -20.28 3.29
C CYS A 127 -7.07 -20.19 3.00
N LYS A 128 -6.65 -20.39 1.73
CA LYS A 128 -5.26 -20.31 1.31
C LYS A 128 -4.86 -18.85 1.09
N MET A 129 -4.57 -18.15 2.20
CA MET A 129 -4.27 -16.73 2.22
C MET A 129 -3.10 -16.44 3.14
N VAL A 130 -2.44 -15.32 2.90
CA VAL A 130 -1.48 -14.72 3.83
C VAL A 130 -2.22 -13.74 4.72
N ARG A 131 -2.05 -13.87 6.04
CA ARG A 131 -2.56 -12.92 7.02
C ARG A 131 -1.50 -11.86 7.29
N LEU A 132 -1.92 -10.62 7.22
CA LEU A 132 -1.16 -9.44 7.61
C LEU A 132 -1.74 -8.90 8.92
N ALA A 133 -0.89 -8.49 9.85
CA ALA A 133 -1.35 -7.81 11.07
C ALA A 133 -1.97 -6.44 10.74
N HIS A 134 -1.44 -5.79 9.72
CA HIS A 134 -1.89 -4.49 9.20
C HIS A 134 -1.51 -4.37 7.71
N PRO A 135 -2.15 -3.45 6.94
CA PRO A 135 -1.93 -3.36 5.49
C PRO A 135 -0.63 -2.66 5.09
N ILE A 136 0.11 -2.07 6.03
CA ILE A 136 1.39 -1.41 5.75
C ILE A 136 2.53 -2.41 5.88
N LEU A 137 3.29 -2.60 4.81
CA LEU A 137 4.39 -3.57 4.74
C LEU A 137 5.74 -2.89 4.83
N THR A 138 6.64 -3.45 5.63
CA THR A 138 8.06 -3.08 5.60
C THR A 138 8.70 -3.52 4.29
N ASN A 139 9.89 -2.99 3.99
CA ASN A 139 10.67 -3.45 2.84
C ASN A 139 10.98 -4.95 2.93
N THR A 140 11.26 -5.45 4.13
CA THR A 140 11.51 -6.88 4.37
C THR A 140 10.26 -7.73 4.15
N GLN A 141 9.10 -7.29 4.65
CA GLN A 141 7.82 -7.99 4.45
C GLN A 141 7.41 -8.00 2.97
N LEU A 142 7.62 -6.88 2.26
CA LEU A 142 7.39 -6.84 0.82
C LEU A 142 8.32 -7.80 0.07
N ASP A 143 9.61 -7.87 0.43
CA ASP A 143 10.57 -8.81 -0.18
C ASP A 143 10.13 -10.27 0.03
N ILE A 144 9.60 -10.61 1.21
CA ILE A 144 9.01 -11.92 1.47
C ILE A 144 7.87 -12.23 0.48
N LEU A 145 6.96 -11.27 0.27
CA LEU A 145 5.85 -11.44 -0.69
C LEU A 145 6.35 -11.53 -2.13
N CYS A 146 7.32 -10.71 -2.53
CA CYS A 146 7.92 -10.75 -3.86
C CYS A 146 8.57 -12.10 -4.18
N ASN A 147 9.14 -12.75 -3.18
CA ASN A 147 9.89 -14.01 -3.31
C ASN A 147 9.13 -15.21 -2.75
N ILE A 148 7.83 -15.10 -2.50
CA ILE A 148 7.05 -16.13 -1.85
C ILE A 148 7.04 -17.43 -2.65
N ARG A 149 7.49 -18.54 -2.01
CA ARG A 149 7.51 -19.88 -2.60
C ARG A 149 6.79 -20.92 -1.74
N TYR A 150 5.91 -20.46 -0.87
CA TYR A 150 5.21 -21.32 0.08
C TYR A 150 3.84 -21.74 -0.45
N LYS A 151 3.49 -23.00 -0.31
CA LYS A 151 2.18 -23.56 -0.69
C LYS A 151 1.72 -23.25 -2.13
N GLY A 152 2.68 -23.01 -3.06
CA GLY A 152 2.37 -22.70 -4.46
C GLY A 152 1.83 -21.30 -4.69
N PHE A 153 2.04 -20.36 -3.76
CA PHE A 153 1.82 -18.94 -4.02
C PHE A 153 2.77 -18.42 -5.09
N LYS A 154 2.28 -17.54 -5.93
CA LYS A 154 3.04 -16.85 -6.96
C LYS A 154 2.85 -15.35 -6.83
N SER A 155 3.94 -14.62 -7.01
CA SER A 155 3.94 -13.16 -7.06
C SER A 155 4.56 -12.65 -8.35
N VAL A 156 4.16 -11.45 -8.76
CA VAL A 156 4.77 -10.71 -9.86
C VAL A 156 4.87 -9.24 -9.49
N LYS A 157 5.98 -8.61 -9.84
CA LYS A 157 6.17 -7.16 -9.71
C LYS A 157 6.01 -6.54 -11.08
N LEU A 158 5.08 -5.58 -11.20
CA LEU A 158 4.79 -4.83 -12.40
C LEU A 158 5.21 -3.36 -12.20
N PRO A 159 6.06 -2.81 -13.09
CA PRO A 159 6.44 -1.41 -13.00
C PRO A 159 5.28 -0.50 -13.40
N MET A 160 4.90 0.43 -12.54
CA MET A 160 3.94 1.50 -12.85
C MET A 160 4.67 2.77 -13.28
N LEU A 161 5.31 2.66 -14.45
CA LEU A 161 6.14 3.72 -15.04
C LEU A 161 5.71 4.01 -16.47
N PHE A 162 5.89 5.27 -16.90
CA PHE A 162 5.69 5.67 -18.28
C PHE A 162 6.88 6.48 -18.80
N GLU A 163 7.10 6.45 -20.11
CA GLU A 163 8.17 7.20 -20.76
C GLU A 163 7.80 8.68 -20.89
N VAL A 164 8.62 9.55 -20.31
CA VAL A 164 8.37 11.01 -20.23
C VAL A 164 8.30 11.65 -21.61
N SER A 165 9.12 11.18 -22.56
CA SER A 165 9.18 11.69 -23.92
C SER A 165 7.84 11.62 -24.69
N GLN A 166 6.98 10.68 -24.29
CA GLN A 166 5.67 10.45 -24.91
C GLN A 166 4.53 11.28 -24.30
N GLY A 167 4.80 12.03 -23.23
CA GLY A 167 3.82 12.91 -22.57
C GLY A 167 2.54 12.19 -22.13
N CYS A 168 1.39 12.85 -22.29
CA CYS A 168 0.09 12.32 -21.84
C CYS A 168 -0.31 11.01 -22.53
N GLU A 169 -0.01 10.86 -23.82
CA GLU A 169 -0.30 9.62 -24.55
C GLU A 169 0.55 8.45 -24.03
N GLY A 170 1.81 8.73 -23.63
CA GLY A 170 2.67 7.75 -22.98
C GLY A 170 2.10 7.24 -21.67
N LEU A 171 1.58 8.15 -20.84
CA LEU A 171 0.91 7.80 -19.59
C LEU A 171 -0.30 6.88 -19.84
N LYS A 172 -1.16 7.24 -20.78
CA LYS A 172 -2.35 6.45 -21.13
C LYS A 172 -1.97 5.06 -21.64
N THR A 173 -1.04 4.99 -22.59
CA THR A 173 -0.57 3.71 -23.13
C THR A 173 0.08 2.83 -22.05
N ALA A 174 0.85 3.43 -21.13
CA ALA A 174 1.47 2.70 -20.05
C ALA A 174 0.43 2.15 -19.05
N LEU A 175 -0.63 2.92 -18.78
CA LEU A 175 -1.72 2.50 -17.92
C LEU A 175 -2.50 1.33 -18.53
N ASP A 176 -2.83 1.40 -19.83
CA ASP A 176 -3.49 0.32 -20.55
C ASP A 176 -2.62 -0.95 -20.56
N ARG A 177 -1.32 -0.80 -20.82
CA ARG A 177 -0.35 -1.90 -20.73
C ARG A 177 -0.30 -2.52 -19.36
N LEU A 178 -0.28 -1.71 -18.30
CA LEU A 178 -0.27 -2.18 -16.91
C LEU A 178 -1.52 -3.01 -16.60
N CYS A 179 -2.69 -2.57 -17.04
CA CYS A 179 -3.95 -3.30 -16.89
C CYS A 179 -3.90 -4.66 -17.60
N MET A 180 -3.43 -4.69 -18.84
CA MET A 180 -3.30 -5.94 -19.61
C MET A 180 -2.28 -6.91 -18.99
N GLN A 181 -1.15 -6.40 -18.47
CA GLN A 181 -0.15 -7.23 -17.78
C GLN A 181 -0.70 -7.81 -16.49
N ALA A 182 -1.48 -7.03 -15.73
CA ALA A 182 -2.14 -7.50 -14.53
C ALA A 182 -3.16 -8.61 -14.85
N GLU A 183 -3.97 -8.44 -15.89
CA GLU A 183 -4.94 -9.44 -16.32
C GLU A 183 -4.26 -10.74 -16.77
N GLN A 184 -3.18 -10.64 -17.54
CA GLN A 184 -2.39 -11.80 -17.95
C GLN A 184 -1.77 -12.52 -16.75
N SER A 185 -1.24 -11.76 -15.79
CA SER A 185 -0.67 -12.32 -14.57
C SER A 185 -1.69 -13.16 -13.78
N VAL A 186 -2.95 -12.69 -13.71
CA VAL A 186 -4.03 -13.47 -13.09
C VAL A 186 -4.29 -14.76 -13.89
N ALA A 187 -4.30 -14.71 -15.23
CA ALA A 187 -4.46 -15.90 -16.06
C ALA A 187 -3.33 -16.92 -15.85
N ASP A 188 -2.11 -16.46 -15.54
CA ASP A 188 -0.94 -17.29 -15.23
C ASP A 188 -0.97 -17.84 -13.79
N GLY A 189 -2.03 -17.54 -13.04
CA GLY A 189 -2.25 -18.00 -11.67
C GLY A 189 -1.41 -17.26 -10.60
N VAL A 190 -1.12 -15.99 -10.83
CA VAL A 190 -0.43 -15.12 -9.85
C VAL A 190 -1.41 -14.72 -8.75
N ASN A 191 -1.00 -14.92 -7.50
CA ASN A 191 -1.79 -14.59 -6.30
C ASN A 191 -1.55 -13.16 -5.81
N TYR A 192 -0.35 -12.62 -6.02
CA TYR A 192 0.06 -11.29 -5.55
C TYR A 192 0.66 -10.49 -6.69
N ILE A 193 -0.02 -9.42 -7.10
CA ILE A 193 0.48 -8.46 -8.08
C ILE A 193 1.01 -7.26 -7.30
N ILE A 194 2.31 -6.98 -7.40
CA ILE A 194 2.97 -5.85 -6.78
C ILE A 194 3.14 -4.75 -7.83
N LEU A 195 2.41 -3.65 -7.67
CA LEU A 195 2.58 -2.45 -8.49
C LEU A 195 3.68 -1.59 -7.88
N SER A 196 4.70 -1.21 -8.64
CA SER A 196 5.88 -0.52 -8.11
C SER A 196 6.29 0.67 -8.95
N ASP A 197 6.57 1.80 -8.29
CA ASP A 197 7.17 3.00 -8.87
C ASP A 197 8.66 3.15 -8.55
N LYS A 198 9.30 2.13 -7.95
CA LYS A 198 10.65 2.25 -7.38
C LYS A 198 11.76 2.45 -8.42
N ASP A 199 11.55 1.97 -9.65
CA ASP A 199 12.56 1.98 -10.70
C ASP A 199 12.48 3.25 -11.58
N VAL A 200 12.09 4.38 -11.01
CA VAL A 200 12.07 5.70 -11.65
C VAL A 200 13.48 6.12 -12.06
N ASP A 201 13.63 6.57 -13.29
CA ASP A 201 14.88 7.09 -13.86
C ASP A 201 14.68 8.44 -14.58
N GLU A 202 15.67 8.88 -15.37
CA GLU A 202 15.62 10.16 -16.09
C GLU A 202 14.63 10.13 -17.28
N THR A 203 14.28 8.95 -17.76
CA THR A 203 13.42 8.72 -18.93
C THR A 203 12.04 8.23 -18.58
N HIS A 204 11.87 7.65 -17.39
CA HIS A 204 10.63 7.08 -16.91
C HIS A 204 10.13 7.77 -15.64
N ALA A 205 8.92 8.31 -15.71
CA ALA A 205 8.22 8.88 -14.55
C ALA A 205 7.21 7.89 -13.98
N PRO A 206 6.86 8.02 -12.68
CA PRO A 206 5.87 7.17 -12.05
C PRO A 206 4.46 7.52 -12.56
N ILE A 207 3.67 6.50 -12.85
CA ILE A 207 2.22 6.65 -12.93
C ILE A 207 1.73 6.94 -11.51
N PRO A 208 0.88 7.97 -11.28
CA PRO A 208 0.33 8.22 -9.95
C PRO A 208 -0.25 6.93 -9.34
N SER A 209 0.21 6.57 -8.16
CA SER A 209 -0.07 5.26 -7.56
C SER A 209 -1.57 5.00 -7.38
N LEU A 210 -2.32 6.02 -6.98
CA LEU A 210 -3.78 5.93 -6.83
C LEU A 210 -4.47 5.68 -8.18
N LEU A 211 -3.99 6.30 -9.27
CA LEU A 211 -4.50 6.07 -10.62
C LEU A 211 -4.19 4.65 -11.09
N ALA A 212 -2.95 4.18 -10.90
CA ALA A 212 -2.53 2.84 -11.28
C ALA A 212 -3.36 1.76 -10.57
N VAL A 213 -3.51 1.88 -9.25
CA VAL A 213 -4.31 0.95 -8.43
C VAL A 213 -5.77 0.93 -8.89
N SER A 214 -6.38 2.11 -9.03
CA SER A 214 -7.78 2.23 -9.46
C SER A 214 -8.00 1.61 -10.84
N ALA A 215 -7.12 1.91 -11.81
CA ALA A 215 -7.25 1.39 -13.16
C ALA A 215 -7.13 -0.14 -13.19
N VAL A 216 -6.11 -0.71 -12.56
CA VAL A 216 -5.93 -2.17 -12.49
C VAL A 216 -7.09 -2.84 -11.75
N HIS A 217 -7.53 -2.26 -10.62
CA HIS A 217 -8.66 -2.77 -9.85
C HIS A 217 -9.93 -2.86 -10.68
N HIS A 218 -10.34 -1.77 -11.34
CA HIS A 218 -11.56 -1.72 -12.14
C HIS A 218 -11.44 -2.55 -13.42
N HIS A 219 -10.26 -2.59 -14.05
CA HIS A 219 -10.02 -3.46 -15.20
C HIS A 219 -10.23 -4.94 -14.82
N LEU A 220 -9.65 -5.38 -13.70
CA LEU A 220 -9.82 -6.75 -13.22
C LEU A 220 -11.26 -7.06 -12.79
N ILE A 221 -12.03 -6.08 -12.28
CA ILE A 221 -13.47 -6.24 -12.02
C ILE A 221 -14.20 -6.47 -13.34
N SER A 222 -13.96 -5.63 -14.35
CA SER A 222 -14.60 -5.75 -15.67
C SER A 222 -14.27 -7.08 -16.34
N ALA A 223 -13.05 -7.59 -16.15
CA ALA A 223 -12.61 -8.90 -16.61
C ALA A 223 -13.08 -10.07 -15.72
N GLN A 224 -13.82 -9.82 -14.62
CA GLN A 224 -14.28 -10.81 -13.64
C GLN A 224 -13.13 -11.61 -12.97
N LYS A 225 -11.96 -11.00 -12.82
CA LYS A 225 -10.74 -11.62 -12.30
C LYS A 225 -10.27 -11.04 -10.97
N ARG A 226 -10.87 -9.93 -10.47
CA ARG A 226 -10.36 -9.17 -9.32
C ARG A 226 -10.18 -10.01 -8.04
N VAL A 227 -11.08 -10.95 -7.78
CA VAL A 227 -11.05 -11.81 -6.58
C VAL A 227 -10.00 -12.92 -6.65
N GLN A 228 -9.31 -13.07 -7.78
CA GLN A 228 -8.31 -14.13 -7.99
C GLN A 228 -6.89 -13.68 -7.63
N THR A 229 -6.70 -12.42 -7.24
CA THR A 229 -5.39 -11.86 -6.89
C THR A 229 -5.50 -10.76 -5.86
N ALA A 230 -4.44 -10.56 -5.08
CA ALA A 230 -4.27 -9.38 -4.23
C ALA A 230 -3.41 -8.33 -4.95
N LEU A 231 -3.77 -7.05 -4.80
CA LEU A 231 -2.99 -5.92 -5.31
C LEU A 231 -2.17 -5.33 -4.17
N VAL A 232 -0.86 -5.37 -4.29
CA VAL A 232 0.08 -4.76 -3.35
C VAL A 232 0.74 -3.57 -4.03
N VAL A 233 0.94 -2.48 -3.32
CA VAL A 233 1.50 -1.24 -3.88
C VAL A 233 2.81 -0.90 -3.21
N GLU A 234 3.90 -0.84 -3.96
CA GLU A 234 5.18 -0.30 -3.55
C GLU A 234 5.29 1.11 -4.13
N THR A 235 5.15 2.14 -3.29
CA THR A 235 5.08 3.52 -3.78
C THR A 235 5.89 4.51 -2.97
N GLY A 236 6.50 5.46 -3.68
CA GLY A 236 7.16 6.63 -3.09
C GLY A 236 6.21 7.79 -2.80
N GLU A 237 4.96 7.77 -3.24
CA GLU A 237 4.04 8.91 -3.08
C GLU A 237 3.37 8.99 -1.70
N MET A 238 3.18 7.86 -1.02
CA MET A 238 2.45 7.81 0.24
C MET A 238 3.23 8.46 1.37
N ARG A 239 2.62 9.45 2.06
CA ARG A 239 3.23 10.25 3.13
C ARG A 239 2.44 10.20 4.43
N GLU A 240 1.12 10.10 4.33
CA GLU A 240 0.19 10.24 5.44
C GLU A 240 -0.94 9.22 5.36
N VAL A 241 -1.72 9.18 6.40
CA VAL A 241 -2.85 8.30 6.68
C VAL A 241 -3.87 8.32 5.57
N MET A 242 -4.29 9.52 5.16
CA MET A 242 -5.31 9.68 4.13
C MET A 242 -4.87 9.03 2.81
N HIS A 243 -3.58 9.09 2.47
CA HIS A 243 -3.05 8.43 1.28
C HIS A 243 -3.19 6.91 1.36
N ALA A 244 -2.91 6.33 2.55
CA ALA A 244 -3.12 4.89 2.77
C ALA A 244 -4.61 4.53 2.65
N ALA A 245 -5.48 5.28 3.31
CA ALA A 245 -6.93 5.04 3.26
C ALA A 245 -7.47 5.11 1.82
N LEU A 246 -7.01 6.05 1.01
CA LEU A 246 -7.39 6.16 -0.39
C LEU A 246 -6.88 4.99 -1.21
N LEU A 247 -5.62 4.58 -1.07
CA LEU A 247 -5.07 3.43 -1.80
C LEU A 247 -5.83 2.13 -1.47
N LEU A 248 -6.12 1.89 -0.19
CA LEU A 248 -6.93 0.75 0.24
C LEU A 248 -8.37 0.84 -0.29
N GLY A 249 -8.99 2.03 -0.18
CA GLY A 249 -10.34 2.28 -0.68
C GLY A 249 -10.48 2.09 -2.19
N TYR A 250 -9.42 2.33 -2.96
CA TYR A 250 -9.37 2.10 -4.40
C TYR A 250 -8.86 0.72 -4.80
N GLY A 251 -8.67 -0.18 -3.84
CA GLY A 251 -8.50 -1.61 -4.10
C GLY A 251 -7.12 -2.19 -3.83
N ALA A 252 -6.19 -1.43 -3.23
CA ALA A 252 -4.97 -2.02 -2.70
C ALA A 252 -5.29 -2.94 -1.52
N SER A 253 -4.61 -4.07 -1.43
CA SER A 253 -4.71 -4.99 -0.29
C SER A 253 -3.62 -4.73 0.74
N ALA A 254 -2.48 -4.20 0.31
CA ALA A 254 -1.38 -3.80 1.17
C ALA A 254 -0.50 -2.76 0.47
N ILE A 255 0.25 -1.99 1.24
CA ILE A 255 1.04 -0.86 0.76
C ILE A 255 2.44 -0.91 1.40
N ASN A 256 3.47 -0.65 0.60
CA ASN A 256 4.82 -0.40 1.10
C ASN A 256 5.21 1.04 0.75
N PRO A 257 5.21 1.97 1.73
CA PRO A 257 5.61 3.37 1.53
C PRO A 257 7.13 3.52 1.65
N TYR A 258 7.89 2.95 0.72
CA TYR A 258 9.33 2.82 0.84
C TYR A 258 10.07 4.16 0.99
N MET A 259 9.58 5.26 0.40
CA MET A 259 10.18 6.58 0.55
C MET A 259 9.96 7.16 1.94
N SER A 260 8.78 6.99 2.53
CA SER A 260 8.53 7.41 3.92
C SER A 260 9.46 6.68 4.88
N PHE A 261 9.69 5.38 4.68
CA PHE A 261 10.67 4.63 5.47
C PHE A 261 12.11 5.11 5.23
N ALA A 262 12.47 5.45 3.99
CA ALA A 262 13.80 5.97 3.69
C ALA A 262 14.04 7.34 4.34
N ILE A 263 13.02 8.20 4.38
CA ILE A 263 13.08 9.50 5.06
C ILE A 263 13.27 9.29 6.57
N LEU A 264 12.53 8.38 7.18
CA LEU A 264 12.67 8.08 8.61
C LEU A 264 14.07 7.53 8.93
N GLN A 265 14.61 6.67 8.06
CA GLN A 265 15.97 6.15 8.21
C GLN A 265 17.01 7.28 8.12
N ASP A 266 16.88 8.20 7.17
CA ASP A 266 17.77 9.36 7.02
C ASP A 266 17.72 10.28 8.27
N LEU A 267 16.54 10.53 8.83
CA LEU A 267 16.37 11.31 10.06
C LEU A 267 17.03 10.63 11.28
N VAL A 268 17.00 9.31 11.35
CA VAL A 268 17.71 8.54 12.38
C VAL A 268 19.22 8.62 12.19
N ASP A 269 19.69 8.44 10.97
CA ASP A 269 21.12 8.48 10.64
C ASP A 269 21.72 9.87 10.93
N ARG A 270 20.91 10.94 10.79
CA ARG A 270 21.25 12.31 11.19
C ARG A 270 21.07 12.59 12.69
N GLN A 271 20.61 11.64 13.47
CA GLN A 271 20.31 11.77 14.90
C GLN A 271 19.22 12.81 15.23
N GLU A 272 18.35 13.11 14.26
CA GLU A 272 17.19 14.00 14.45
C GLU A 272 16.03 13.26 15.15
N ILE A 273 15.98 11.93 15.01
CA ILE A 273 15.02 11.03 15.68
C ILE A 273 15.78 9.89 16.39
N PRO A 274 15.40 9.53 17.63
CA PRO A 274 16.01 8.41 18.34
C PRO A 274 15.83 7.06 17.63
N VAL A 275 16.89 6.23 17.61
CA VAL A 275 16.91 4.89 16.97
C VAL A 275 15.76 3.97 17.42
N SER A 276 15.31 4.12 18.68
CA SER A 276 14.21 3.32 19.25
C SER A 276 12.87 3.48 18.52
N TYR A 277 12.70 4.54 17.75
CA TYR A 277 11.45 4.82 17.04
C TYR A 277 11.35 4.19 15.65
N THR A 278 12.48 3.82 15.02
CA THR A 278 12.48 3.30 13.64
C THR A 278 12.02 1.84 13.53
N HIS A 279 12.24 1.04 14.56
CA HIS A 279 11.96 -0.40 14.49
C HIS A 279 10.56 -0.80 14.96
N LEU A 280 9.92 0.00 15.81
CA LEU A 280 8.68 -0.41 16.47
C LEU A 280 7.47 0.47 16.15
N ARG A 281 7.65 1.75 15.84
CA ARG A 281 6.55 2.73 15.83
C ARG A 281 6.18 3.32 14.47
N ALA A 282 7.09 3.40 13.51
CA ALA A 282 6.74 3.82 12.14
C ALA A 282 5.72 2.88 11.50
N HIS A 283 5.79 1.59 11.86
CA HIS A 283 4.82 0.57 11.44
C HIS A 283 3.49 0.71 12.16
N GLU A 284 3.54 0.94 13.48
CA GLU A 284 2.33 1.08 14.29
C GLU A 284 1.57 2.35 13.96
N THR A 285 2.25 3.45 13.66
CA THR A 285 1.59 4.74 13.37
C THR A 285 0.89 4.75 12.02
N LEU A 286 1.54 4.23 10.98
CA LEU A 286 0.92 4.06 9.66
C LEU A 286 -0.10 2.91 9.62
N ALA A 287 -0.08 2.05 10.63
CA ALA A 287 -0.95 0.89 10.77
C ALA A 287 -2.02 1.03 11.86
N ASN A 288 -1.91 1.98 12.78
CA ASN A 288 -2.92 2.24 13.82
C ASN A 288 -3.98 3.25 13.36
N LEU A 289 -4.31 3.23 12.12
CA LEU A 289 -5.32 4.03 11.44
C LEU A 289 -6.54 3.22 11.19
#